data_c55989ea247309f928577fe9bcd85c29
#
_entry.id   c55989ea247309f928577fe9bcd85c29
#
_cell.length_a   1.000
_cell.length_b   1.000
_cell.length_c   1.000
_cell.angle_alpha   90.00
_cell.angle_beta   90.00
_cell.angle_gamma   90.00
#
_symmetry.space_group_name_H-M   'P 1'
#
loop_
_entity.id
_entity.type
_entity.pdbx_description
1 polymer ?
#
loop_
_entity_poly.entity_id
_entity_poly.type
_entity_poly.pdbx_seq_one_letter_code
_entity_poly.pdbx_strand_id
1 'polypeptide(L)'
;MHEVKEHSLAKLNAQWNFSKQLLPYLKVYQIHSATIETGVLENSEVLERLASLKKEHNLKIGLTTTGTNQTEVIKKALNVTVNGTSLFDLFQVTYNLLDQSLLEISEELIHQNKSIVIKEAMANGRIFRNESYPHYNKMYAILESISKKHAVGIDAISLRYCEQTIPNSLVLSGASNNVQLKQNLQLNTFSLSNNEIDLLNSFKISPEFYWKERKQLIWN
;
A
#
# COMPACT_ATOMS: atom_id res chain seq x y z
N MET A 1 -5.21 10.46 19.37
CA MET A 1 -4.36 9.40 19.94
C MET A 1 -3.09 9.35 19.09
N HIS A 2 -1.89 9.56 19.67
CA HIS A 2 -0.64 9.41 18.91
C HIS A 2 -0.31 7.92 18.82
N GLU A 3 -0.16 7.41 17.60
CA GLU A 3 0.33 6.05 17.36
C GLU A 3 1.80 5.97 17.80
N VAL A 4 2.08 5.12 18.79
CA VAL A 4 3.47 4.82 19.20
C VAL A 4 3.98 3.66 18.36
N LYS A 5 4.94 3.93 17.50
CA LYS A 5 5.61 2.91 16.67
C LYS A 5 6.76 2.30 17.47
N GLU A 6 6.51 1.15 18.07
CA GLU A 6 7.53 0.39 18.80
C GLU A 6 7.91 -0.86 18.01
N HIS A 7 9.17 -0.92 17.55
CA HIS A 7 9.73 -2.02 16.79
C HIS A 7 10.89 -2.70 17.55
N SER A 8 10.74 -2.90 18.86
CA SER A 8 11.71 -3.62 19.68
C SER A 8 11.56 -5.14 19.55
N LEU A 9 12.65 -5.89 19.83
CA LEU A 9 12.61 -7.36 19.88
C LEU A 9 11.60 -7.85 20.93
N ALA A 10 11.51 -7.19 22.09
CA ALA A 10 10.54 -7.53 23.13
C ALA A 10 9.10 -7.42 22.62
N LYS A 11 8.78 -6.33 21.89
CA LYS A 11 7.47 -6.14 21.29
C LYS A 11 7.17 -7.16 20.21
N LEU A 12 8.13 -7.46 19.34
CA LEU A 12 8.01 -8.50 18.31
C LEU A 12 7.68 -9.86 18.95
N ASN A 13 8.41 -10.27 19.96
CA ASN A 13 8.18 -11.56 20.63
C ASN A 13 6.82 -11.61 21.34
N ALA A 14 6.41 -10.52 21.99
CA ALA A 14 5.08 -10.42 22.60
C ALA A 14 3.97 -10.58 21.55
N GLN A 15 4.05 -9.86 20.43
CA GLN A 15 3.08 -9.97 19.34
C GLN A 15 3.10 -11.34 18.67
N TRP A 16 4.28 -11.94 18.50
CA TRP A 16 4.41 -13.28 17.95
C TRP A 16 3.67 -14.34 18.80
N ASN A 17 3.72 -14.23 20.13
CA ASN A 17 3.02 -15.14 21.02
C ASN A 17 1.50 -15.21 20.79
N PHE A 18 0.90 -14.11 20.30
CA PHE A 18 -0.49 -14.11 19.87
C PHE A 18 -0.64 -14.60 18.41
N SER A 19 0.19 -14.09 17.50
CA SER A 19 0.07 -14.38 16.06
C SER A 19 0.31 -15.85 15.73
N LYS A 20 1.19 -16.55 16.45
CA LYS A 20 1.46 -17.99 16.25
C LYS A 20 0.22 -18.89 16.43
N GLN A 21 -0.82 -18.40 17.13
CA GLN A 21 -2.08 -19.15 17.28
C GLN A 21 -2.85 -19.27 15.96
N LEU A 22 -2.50 -18.46 14.95
CA LEU A 22 -3.09 -18.49 13.61
C LEU A 22 -2.41 -19.52 12.69
N LEU A 23 -1.36 -20.21 13.15
CA LEU A 23 -0.74 -21.29 12.38
C LEU A 23 -1.72 -22.48 12.26
N PRO A 24 -1.75 -23.18 11.11
CA PRO A 24 -0.89 -23.02 9.92
C PRO A 24 -1.43 -22.04 8.87
N TYR A 25 -2.49 -21.28 9.16
CA TYR A 25 -3.14 -20.37 8.21
C TYR A 25 -2.37 -19.07 8.00
N LEU A 26 -1.56 -18.64 8.98
CA LEU A 26 -0.69 -17.48 8.87
C LEU A 26 0.37 -17.73 7.78
N LYS A 27 0.39 -16.90 6.74
CA LYS A 27 1.33 -17.01 5.61
C LYS A 27 2.27 -15.82 5.50
N VAL A 28 1.85 -14.65 5.97
CA VAL A 28 2.64 -13.42 5.91
C VAL A 28 2.70 -12.81 7.31
N TYR A 29 3.89 -12.44 7.74
CA TYR A 29 4.11 -11.66 8.96
C TYR A 29 4.89 -10.41 8.60
N GLN A 30 4.42 -9.23 9.02
CA GLN A 30 5.00 -7.99 8.50
C GLN A 30 5.22 -6.92 9.57
N ILE A 31 6.27 -6.13 9.37
CA ILE A 31 6.52 -4.92 10.15
C ILE A 31 5.47 -3.89 9.74
N HIS A 32 4.74 -3.34 10.71
CA HIS A 32 3.73 -2.31 10.47
C HIS A 32 4.36 -0.92 10.46
N SER A 33 4.03 -0.10 9.43
CA SER A 33 4.36 1.32 9.36
C SER A 33 5.85 1.65 9.56
N ALA A 34 6.74 0.90 8.91
CA ALA A 34 8.17 1.19 8.92
C ALA A 34 8.45 2.57 8.29
N THR A 35 9.34 3.32 8.92
CA THR A 35 9.89 4.58 8.42
C THR A 35 11.40 4.61 8.68
N ILE A 36 12.12 5.54 8.07
CA ILE A 36 13.57 5.68 8.32
C ILE A 36 13.83 5.97 9.80
N GLU A 37 13.01 6.84 10.39
CA GLU A 37 13.17 7.31 11.79
C GLU A 37 12.94 6.20 12.82
N THR A 38 12.21 5.16 12.48
CA THR A 38 12.01 4.02 13.40
C THR A 38 13.25 3.17 13.59
N GLY A 39 14.24 3.27 12.67
CA GLY A 39 15.47 2.50 12.73
C GLY A 39 15.30 0.98 12.61
N VAL A 40 14.07 0.49 12.38
CA VAL A 40 13.75 -0.95 12.40
C VAL A 40 14.52 -1.76 11.36
N LEU A 41 14.87 -1.15 10.22
CA LEU A 41 15.65 -1.79 9.15
C LEU A 41 17.15 -1.93 9.47
N GLU A 42 17.60 -1.38 10.60
CA GLU A 42 18.97 -1.46 11.11
C GLU A 42 19.05 -2.21 12.44
N ASN A 43 17.90 -2.64 12.98
CA ASN A 43 17.82 -3.39 14.23
C ASN A 43 18.11 -4.87 13.97
N SER A 44 19.37 -5.28 14.12
CA SER A 44 19.81 -6.66 13.83
C SER A 44 19.03 -7.71 14.60
N GLU A 45 18.75 -7.48 15.90
CA GLU A 45 18.00 -8.44 16.72
C GLU A 45 16.60 -8.69 16.19
N VAL A 46 15.91 -7.64 15.75
CA VAL A 46 14.56 -7.75 15.15
C VAL A 46 14.62 -8.47 13.80
N LEU A 47 15.60 -8.10 12.96
CA LEU A 47 15.75 -8.70 11.62
C LEU A 47 16.12 -10.17 11.69
N GLU A 48 17.03 -10.56 12.58
CA GLU A 48 17.41 -11.95 12.84
C GLU A 48 16.23 -12.76 13.37
N ARG A 49 15.44 -12.18 14.29
CA ARG A 49 14.24 -12.85 14.80
C ARG A 49 13.19 -13.07 13.70
N LEU A 50 12.96 -12.09 12.83
CA LEU A 50 12.07 -12.25 11.68
C LEU A 50 12.58 -13.31 10.70
N ALA A 51 13.89 -13.37 10.45
CA ALA A 51 14.48 -14.41 9.62
C ALA A 51 14.31 -15.81 10.22
N SER A 52 14.44 -15.96 11.55
CA SER A 52 14.16 -17.21 12.26
C SER A 52 12.71 -17.64 12.08
N LEU A 53 11.76 -16.71 12.30
CA LEU A 53 10.33 -16.98 12.12
C LEU A 53 9.99 -17.37 10.67
N LYS A 54 10.60 -16.68 9.69
CA LYS A 54 10.48 -17.00 8.26
C LYS A 54 10.83 -18.47 8.00
N LYS A 55 11.97 -18.92 8.51
CA LYS A 55 12.48 -20.27 8.33
C LYS A 55 11.69 -21.31 9.13
N GLU A 56 11.45 -21.07 10.42
CA GLU A 56 10.79 -22.00 11.34
C GLU A 56 9.34 -22.32 10.92
N HIS A 57 8.63 -21.34 10.37
CA HIS A 57 7.20 -21.46 10.11
C HIS A 57 6.83 -21.32 8.63
N ASN A 58 7.81 -21.30 7.73
CA ASN A 58 7.60 -21.11 6.28
C ASN A 58 6.72 -19.88 5.95
N LEU A 59 7.04 -18.77 6.60
CA LEU A 59 6.34 -17.50 6.43
C LEU A 59 7.02 -16.64 5.35
N LYS A 60 6.22 -15.78 4.70
CA LYS A 60 6.74 -14.60 4.02
C LYS A 60 6.88 -13.47 5.02
N ILE A 61 8.01 -12.75 4.98
CA ILE A 61 8.18 -11.53 5.78
C ILE A 61 7.85 -10.32 4.93
N GLY A 62 6.97 -9.48 5.46
CA GLY A 62 6.52 -8.27 4.80
C GLY A 62 6.91 -7.01 5.54
N LEU A 63 6.71 -5.89 4.86
CA LEU A 63 6.90 -4.54 5.38
C LEU A 63 5.74 -3.66 4.92
N THR A 64 5.11 -2.91 5.84
CA THR A 64 4.24 -1.81 5.41
C THR A 64 4.95 -0.48 5.57
N THR A 65 4.87 0.35 4.54
CA THR A 65 5.43 1.71 4.54
C THR A 65 4.36 2.74 4.89
N THR A 66 4.79 3.91 5.35
CA THR A 66 3.93 5.06 5.58
C THR A 66 4.77 6.35 5.51
N GLY A 67 4.15 7.45 5.10
CA GLY A 67 4.82 8.75 5.02
C GLY A 67 5.44 9.06 3.66
N THR A 68 6.04 10.22 3.57
CA THR A 68 6.58 10.81 2.34
C THR A 68 7.73 10.01 1.73
N ASN A 69 8.50 9.30 2.57
CA ASN A 69 9.75 8.62 2.19
C ASN A 69 9.55 7.13 1.94
N GLN A 70 8.34 6.71 1.50
CA GLN A 70 8.07 5.28 1.32
C GLN A 70 9.02 4.60 0.32
N THR A 71 9.40 5.26 -0.76
CA THR A 71 10.36 4.73 -1.75
C THR A 71 11.74 4.52 -1.16
N GLU A 72 12.22 5.42 -0.31
CA GLU A 72 13.49 5.27 0.41
C GLU A 72 13.47 4.07 1.37
N VAL A 73 12.38 3.93 2.14
CA VAL A 73 12.19 2.79 3.05
C VAL A 73 12.21 1.47 2.28
N ILE A 74 11.55 1.41 1.10
CA ILE A 74 11.54 0.23 0.25
C ILE A 74 12.96 -0.06 -0.27
N LYS A 75 13.66 0.92 -0.82
CA LYS A 75 15.05 0.77 -1.31
C LYS A 75 15.98 0.23 -0.23
N LYS A 76 15.86 0.77 1.00
CA LYS A 76 16.63 0.29 2.13
C LYS A 76 16.28 -1.15 2.49
N ALA A 77 14.98 -1.48 2.54
CA ALA A 77 14.51 -2.82 2.88
C ALA A 77 14.90 -3.89 1.83
N LEU A 78 14.97 -3.55 0.54
CA LEU A 78 15.43 -4.44 -0.52
C LEU A 78 16.87 -4.92 -0.32
N ASN A 79 17.71 -4.09 0.34
CA ASN A 79 19.10 -4.41 0.66
C ASN A 79 19.27 -5.15 2.00
N VAL A 80 18.20 -5.35 2.76
CA VAL A 80 18.29 -6.08 4.04
C VAL A 80 18.45 -7.58 3.79
N THR A 81 19.59 -8.10 4.21
CA THR A 81 19.88 -9.53 4.18
C THR A 81 20.21 -10.05 5.58
N VAL A 82 19.80 -11.27 5.87
CA VAL A 82 20.20 -12.00 7.09
C VAL A 82 20.84 -13.31 6.64
N ASN A 83 22.06 -13.55 7.08
CA ASN A 83 22.86 -14.71 6.65
C ASN A 83 22.93 -14.86 5.10
N GLY A 84 23.10 -13.73 4.39
CA GLY A 84 23.21 -13.71 2.93
C GLY A 84 21.89 -13.90 2.17
N THR A 85 20.77 -14.00 2.85
CA THR A 85 19.45 -14.19 2.23
C THR A 85 18.58 -12.94 2.41
N SER A 86 17.89 -12.50 1.34
CA SER A 86 16.95 -11.39 1.40
C SER A 86 15.82 -11.68 2.40
N LEU A 87 15.59 -10.74 3.33
CA LEU A 87 14.60 -10.93 4.39
C LEU A 87 13.17 -10.70 3.88
N PHE A 88 12.92 -9.59 3.18
CA PHE A 88 11.57 -9.18 2.83
C PHE A 88 11.10 -9.77 1.51
N ASP A 89 9.88 -10.31 1.53
CA ASP A 89 9.21 -10.93 0.37
C ASP A 89 8.04 -10.10 -0.14
N LEU A 90 7.48 -9.21 0.71
CA LEU A 90 6.25 -8.49 0.43
C LEU A 90 6.34 -7.05 0.95
N PHE A 91 5.81 -6.12 0.14
CA PHE A 91 5.73 -4.70 0.47
C PHE A 91 4.28 -4.21 0.37
N GLN A 92 3.72 -3.71 1.48
CA GLN A 92 2.42 -3.07 1.48
C GLN A 92 2.61 -1.55 1.47
N VAL A 93 2.19 -0.92 0.39
CA VAL A 93 2.57 0.45 0.02
C VAL A 93 1.36 1.30 -0.31
N THR A 94 1.46 2.61 -0.11
CA THR A 94 0.45 3.56 -0.59
C THR A 94 0.66 3.81 -2.07
N TYR A 95 -0.40 3.61 -2.86
CA TYR A 95 -0.43 3.96 -4.28
C TYR A 95 -1.87 4.25 -4.72
N ASN A 96 -2.07 5.37 -5.38
CA ASN A 96 -3.37 5.81 -5.93
C ASN A 96 -3.16 6.96 -6.93
N LEU A 97 -4.25 7.53 -7.44
CA LEU A 97 -4.23 8.62 -8.40
C LEU A 97 -3.44 9.85 -7.94
N LEU A 98 -3.37 10.10 -6.63
CA LEU A 98 -2.71 11.27 -6.04
C LEU A 98 -1.26 10.98 -5.63
N ASP A 99 -1.01 9.86 -4.95
CA ASP A 99 0.34 9.42 -4.59
C ASP A 99 0.79 8.30 -5.52
N GLN A 100 1.62 8.66 -6.50
CA GLN A 100 2.15 7.75 -7.50
C GLN A 100 3.65 7.45 -7.27
N SER A 101 4.18 7.74 -6.08
CA SER A 101 5.61 7.59 -5.79
C SER A 101 6.11 6.14 -5.93
N LEU A 102 5.22 5.14 -5.78
CA LEU A 102 5.57 3.73 -5.99
C LEU A 102 6.12 3.44 -7.39
N LEU A 103 5.70 4.20 -8.42
CA LEU A 103 6.20 4.00 -9.80
C LEU A 103 7.72 4.10 -9.91
N GLU A 104 8.37 4.85 -9.03
CA GLU A 104 9.83 5.02 -9.01
C GLU A 104 10.60 3.74 -8.64
N ILE A 105 9.93 2.76 -8.04
CA ILE A 105 10.56 1.54 -7.51
C ILE A 105 9.81 0.26 -7.91
N SER A 106 8.65 0.37 -8.53
CA SER A 106 7.79 -0.78 -8.82
C SER A 106 8.45 -1.79 -9.76
N GLU A 107 9.18 -1.33 -10.78
CA GLU A 107 9.89 -2.21 -11.71
C GLU A 107 10.98 -3.03 -11.00
N GLU A 108 11.72 -2.41 -10.06
CA GLU A 108 12.73 -3.11 -9.27
C GLU A 108 12.11 -4.16 -8.37
N LEU A 109 10.98 -3.84 -7.70
CA LEU A 109 10.23 -4.79 -6.88
C LEU A 109 9.78 -6.02 -7.72
N ILE A 110 9.24 -5.77 -8.90
CA ILE A 110 8.79 -6.84 -9.82
C ILE A 110 9.98 -7.68 -10.30
N HIS A 111 11.07 -7.04 -10.70
CA HIS A 111 12.30 -7.74 -11.16
C HIS A 111 12.89 -8.62 -10.06
N GLN A 112 12.83 -8.18 -8.81
CA GLN A 112 13.27 -8.95 -7.64
C GLN A 112 12.22 -9.96 -7.14
N ASN A 113 11.13 -10.21 -7.88
CA ASN A 113 10.02 -11.10 -7.51
C ASN A 113 9.41 -10.79 -6.14
N LYS A 114 9.31 -9.52 -5.77
CA LYS A 114 8.66 -9.09 -4.53
C LYS A 114 7.16 -8.96 -4.74
N SER A 115 6.38 -9.42 -3.75
CA SER A 115 4.94 -9.22 -3.76
C SER A 115 4.61 -7.77 -3.39
N ILE A 116 3.74 -7.12 -4.15
CA ILE A 116 3.28 -5.75 -3.91
C ILE A 116 1.81 -5.81 -3.46
N VAL A 117 1.52 -5.20 -2.31
CA VAL A 117 0.15 -4.99 -1.83
C VAL A 117 -0.13 -3.49 -1.79
N ILE A 118 -1.07 -3.04 -2.58
CA ILE A 118 -1.45 -1.62 -2.64
C ILE A 118 -2.52 -1.34 -1.60
N LYS A 119 -2.25 -0.38 -0.73
CA LYS A 119 -3.21 0.20 0.20
C LYS A 119 -3.58 1.63 -0.20
N GLU A 120 -4.68 2.13 0.35
CA GLU A 120 -5.17 3.50 0.11
C GLU A 120 -5.47 3.79 -1.37
N ALA A 121 -5.87 2.79 -2.15
CA ALA A 121 -6.17 2.94 -3.59
C ALA A 121 -7.19 4.05 -3.88
N MET A 122 -8.10 4.33 -2.94
CA MET A 122 -9.10 5.41 -3.03
C MET A 122 -8.65 6.71 -2.33
N ALA A 123 -7.34 6.88 -2.05
CA ALA A 123 -6.76 8.05 -1.37
C ALA A 123 -7.54 8.47 -0.10
N ASN A 124 -7.99 7.47 0.69
CA ASN A 124 -8.81 7.68 1.90
C ASN A 124 -10.09 8.49 1.63
N GLY A 125 -10.74 8.24 0.52
CA GLY A 125 -11.99 8.89 0.11
C GLY A 125 -11.82 10.19 -0.68
N ARG A 126 -10.60 10.74 -0.83
CA ARG A 126 -10.35 12.00 -1.55
C ARG A 126 -10.58 11.94 -3.06
N ILE A 127 -10.72 10.74 -3.64
CA ILE A 127 -11.12 10.58 -5.05
C ILE A 127 -12.62 10.84 -5.28
N PHE A 128 -13.44 10.83 -4.24
CA PHE A 128 -14.86 11.12 -4.33
C PHE A 128 -15.10 12.61 -4.17
N ARG A 129 -16.10 13.14 -4.91
CA ARG A 129 -16.44 14.56 -4.86
C ARG A 129 -16.66 15.04 -3.44
N ASN A 130 -15.92 16.06 -3.05
CA ASN A 130 -15.97 16.66 -1.74
C ASN A 130 -15.67 18.16 -1.84
N GLU A 131 -16.59 18.99 -1.34
CA GLU A 131 -16.48 20.44 -1.37
C GLU A 131 -15.30 20.99 -0.56
N SER A 132 -14.81 20.24 0.40
CA SER A 132 -13.60 20.60 1.17
C SER A 132 -12.32 20.54 0.35
N TYR A 133 -12.34 19.92 -0.84
CA TYR A 133 -11.19 19.78 -1.74
C TYR A 133 -11.48 20.33 -3.14
N PRO A 134 -11.80 21.64 -3.30
CA PRO A 134 -12.17 22.23 -4.58
C PRO A 134 -11.06 22.14 -5.64
N HIS A 135 -9.81 22.04 -5.24
CA HIS A 135 -8.66 21.86 -6.13
C HIS A 135 -8.67 20.51 -6.86
N TYR A 136 -9.46 19.51 -6.40
CA TYR A 136 -9.66 18.24 -7.12
C TYR A 136 -10.87 18.24 -8.07
N ASN A 137 -11.57 19.34 -8.26
CA ASN A 137 -12.77 19.39 -9.12
C ASN A 137 -12.53 18.86 -10.54
N LYS A 138 -11.35 19.15 -11.13
CA LYS A 138 -10.98 18.61 -12.45
C LYS A 138 -10.87 17.09 -12.43
N MET A 139 -10.25 16.51 -11.39
CA MET A 139 -10.15 15.07 -11.19
C MET A 139 -11.52 14.44 -11.04
N TYR A 140 -12.39 15.02 -10.23
CA TYR A 140 -13.76 14.52 -10.05
C TYR A 140 -14.53 14.46 -11.36
N ALA A 141 -14.47 15.55 -12.18
CA ALA A 141 -15.15 15.59 -13.48
C ALA A 141 -14.63 14.50 -14.44
N ILE A 142 -13.32 14.23 -14.45
CA ILE A 142 -12.72 13.18 -15.28
C ILE A 142 -13.12 11.81 -14.78
N LEU A 143 -13.06 11.54 -13.47
CA LEU A 143 -13.50 10.28 -12.88
C LEU A 143 -14.98 10.01 -13.15
N GLU A 144 -15.84 11.00 -13.05
CA GLU A 144 -17.26 10.91 -13.39
C GLU A 144 -17.50 10.61 -14.87
N SER A 145 -16.69 11.20 -15.77
CA SER A 145 -16.76 10.92 -17.20
C SER A 145 -16.36 9.48 -17.52
N ILE A 146 -15.27 8.99 -16.93
CA ILE A 146 -14.80 7.61 -17.11
C ILE A 146 -15.82 6.63 -16.49
N SER A 147 -16.38 6.96 -15.31
CA SER A 147 -17.44 6.19 -14.65
C SER A 147 -18.67 6.00 -15.54
N LYS A 148 -19.14 7.07 -16.16
CA LYS A 148 -20.27 7.02 -17.10
C LYS A 148 -19.95 6.17 -18.34
N LYS A 149 -18.75 6.32 -18.90
CA LYS A 149 -18.31 5.57 -20.10
C LYS A 149 -18.29 4.05 -19.85
N HIS A 150 -17.78 3.63 -18.69
CA HIS A 150 -17.66 2.20 -18.36
C HIS A 150 -18.86 1.63 -17.57
N ALA A 151 -19.83 2.48 -17.20
CA ALA A 151 -20.99 2.15 -16.37
C ALA A 151 -20.61 1.49 -15.01
N VAL A 152 -19.55 1.99 -14.37
CA VAL A 152 -19.04 1.49 -13.08
C VAL A 152 -18.83 2.64 -12.09
N GLY A 153 -18.65 2.33 -10.80
CA GLY A 153 -18.34 3.31 -9.77
C GLY A 153 -16.91 3.89 -9.87
N ILE A 154 -16.69 5.06 -9.27
CA ILE A 154 -15.36 5.70 -9.17
C ILE A 154 -14.39 4.83 -8.39
N ASP A 155 -14.87 4.09 -7.39
CA ASP A 155 -14.14 3.10 -6.62
C ASP A 155 -13.53 2.03 -7.52
N ALA A 156 -14.33 1.42 -8.42
CA ALA A 156 -13.85 0.42 -9.37
C ALA A 156 -12.80 1.00 -10.34
N ILE A 157 -12.95 2.26 -10.77
CA ILE A 157 -11.96 2.94 -11.61
C ILE A 157 -10.63 3.08 -10.89
N SER A 158 -10.66 3.55 -9.63
CA SER A 158 -9.44 3.75 -8.86
C SER A 158 -8.70 2.44 -8.57
N LEU A 159 -9.44 1.37 -8.24
CA LEU A 159 -8.86 0.05 -8.05
C LEU A 159 -8.28 -0.50 -9.35
N ARG A 160 -9.00 -0.35 -10.47
CA ARG A 160 -8.54 -0.77 -11.79
C ARG A 160 -7.31 -0.02 -12.25
N TYR A 161 -7.25 1.29 -12.00
CA TYR A 161 -6.06 2.10 -12.25
C TYR A 161 -4.85 1.52 -11.52
N CYS A 162 -4.97 1.25 -10.22
CA CYS A 162 -3.87 0.69 -9.45
C CYS A 162 -3.39 -0.67 -10.01
N GLU A 163 -4.32 -1.56 -10.35
CA GLU A 163 -4.02 -2.89 -10.86
C GLU A 163 -3.36 -2.84 -12.25
N GLN A 164 -3.82 -1.95 -13.14
CA GLN A 164 -3.26 -1.83 -14.49
C GLN A 164 -1.91 -1.14 -14.52
N THR A 165 -1.68 -0.17 -13.64
CA THR A 165 -0.41 0.58 -13.61
C THR A 165 0.70 -0.12 -12.82
N ILE A 166 0.34 -1.01 -11.87
CA ILE A 166 1.29 -1.85 -11.13
C ILE A 166 0.94 -3.32 -11.36
N PRO A 167 1.44 -3.94 -12.42
CA PRO A 167 1.14 -5.33 -12.75
C PRO A 167 1.50 -6.30 -11.63
N ASN A 168 0.69 -7.35 -11.48
CA ASN A 168 0.86 -8.41 -10.47
C ASN A 168 0.77 -7.93 -9.01
N SER A 169 0.25 -6.73 -8.76
CA SER A 169 -0.04 -6.26 -7.41
C SER A 169 -1.38 -6.79 -6.88
N LEU A 170 -1.50 -6.86 -5.55
CA LEU A 170 -2.75 -7.06 -4.85
C LEU A 170 -3.28 -5.70 -4.38
N VAL A 171 -4.48 -5.32 -4.80
CA VAL A 171 -5.07 -4.04 -4.42
C VAL A 171 -6.10 -4.25 -3.30
N LEU A 172 -5.90 -3.61 -2.15
CA LEU A 172 -6.84 -3.69 -1.04
C LEU A 172 -8.09 -2.86 -1.34
N SER A 173 -9.25 -3.49 -1.27
CA SER A 173 -10.52 -2.87 -1.64
C SER A 173 -11.00 -1.81 -0.65
N GLY A 174 -10.68 -1.95 0.64
CA GLY A 174 -11.16 -1.04 1.71
C GLY A 174 -12.69 -1.05 1.91
N ALA A 175 -13.42 -2.00 1.32
CA ALA A 175 -14.87 -2.09 1.48
C ALA A 175 -15.24 -2.44 2.93
N SER A 176 -16.18 -1.70 3.51
CA SER A 176 -16.69 -1.91 4.87
C SER A 176 -18.06 -2.63 4.88
N ASN A 177 -18.69 -2.81 3.71
CA ASN A 177 -19.97 -3.48 3.57
C ASN A 177 -20.11 -4.17 2.20
N ASN A 178 -21.14 -5.00 2.07
CA ASN A 178 -21.38 -5.80 0.87
C ASN A 178 -21.69 -4.97 -0.39
N VAL A 179 -22.26 -3.77 -0.23
CA VAL A 179 -22.57 -2.90 -1.39
C VAL A 179 -21.27 -2.36 -1.96
N GLN A 180 -20.40 -1.81 -1.11
CA GLN A 180 -19.06 -1.35 -1.52
C GLN A 180 -18.22 -2.48 -2.12
N LEU A 181 -18.25 -3.68 -1.51
CA LEU A 181 -17.52 -4.83 -2.05
C LEU A 181 -17.99 -5.19 -3.46
N LYS A 182 -19.30 -5.22 -3.71
CA LYS A 182 -19.86 -5.50 -5.05
C LYS A 182 -19.46 -4.42 -6.06
N GLN A 183 -19.46 -3.15 -5.66
CA GLN A 183 -19.00 -2.03 -6.51
C GLN A 183 -17.51 -2.17 -6.83
N ASN A 184 -16.68 -2.42 -5.83
CA ASN A 184 -15.24 -2.60 -6.00
C ASN A 184 -14.91 -3.75 -6.95
N LEU A 185 -15.63 -4.88 -6.85
CA LEU A 185 -15.42 -6.05 -7.73
C LEU A 185 -15.73 -5.77 -9.20
N GLN A 186 -16.44 -4.69 -9.53
CA GLN A 186 -16.64 -4.26 -10.92
C GLN A 186 -15.33 -3.90 -11.63
N LEU A 187 -14.24 -3.69 -10.91
CA LEU A 187 -12.91 -3.48 -11.51
C LEU A 187 -12.56 -4.56 -12.55
N ASN A 188 -13.09 -5.79 -12.41
CA ASN A 188 -12.85 -6.91 -13.32
C ASN A 188 -13.70 -6.88 -14.60
N THR A 189 -14.65 -5.95 -14.73
CA THR A 189 -15.60 -5.91 -15.86
C THR A 189 -15.16 -5.03 -17.02
N PHE A 190 -14.09 -4.23 -16.84
CA PHE A 190 -13.60 -3.29 -17.84
C PHE A 190 -12.08 -3.14 -17.77
N SER A 191 -11.54 -2.41 -18.74
CA SER A 191 -10.14 -1.97 -18.72
C SER A 191 -10.06 -0.50 -19.08
N LEU A 192 -9.14 0.22 -18.44
CA LEU A 192 -8.81 1.60 -18.81
C LEU A 192 -7.96 1.60 -20.07
N SER A 193 -8.25 2.49 -21.00
CA SER A 193 -7.39 2.76 -22.15
C SER A 193 -6.13 3.53 -21.73
N ASN A 194 -5.09 3.52 -22.57
CA ASN A 194 -3.87 4.29 -22.29
C ASN A 194 -4.15 5.78 -22.11
N ASN A 195 -5.04 6.35 -22.92
CA ASN A 195 -5.44 7.77 -22.77
C ASN A 195 -6.11 8.06 -21.43
N GLU A 196 -6.93 7.13 -20.91
CA GLU A 196 -7.55 7.28 -19.59
C GLU A 196 -6.49 7.16 -18.47
N ILE A 197 -5.56 6.23 -18.60
CA ILE A 197 -4.44 6.09 -17.67
C ILE A 197 -3.58 7.37 -17.67
N ASP A 198 -3.25 7.93 -18.84
CA ASP A 198 -2.45 9.16 -18.95
C ASP A 198 -3.17 10.35 -18.32
N LEU A 199 -4.50 10.46 -18.53
CA LEU A 199 -5.32 11.48 -17.87
C LEU A 199 -5.29 11.32 -16.35
N LEU A 200 -5.42 10.10 -15.84
CA LEU A 200 -5.39 9.81 -14.41
C LEU A 200 -4.00 10.04 -13.80
N ASN A 201 -2.93 9.72 -14.53
CA ASN A 201 -1.55 10.01 -14.14
C ASN A 201 -1.29 11.51 -13.92
N SER A 202 -2.01 12.38 -14.66
CA SER A 202 -1.84 13.83 -14.55
C SER A 202 -2.29 14.43 -13.20
N PHE A 203 -2.96 13.64 -12.35
CA PHE A 203 -3.40 14.07 -11.01
C PHE A 203 -2.39 13.81 -9.90
N LYS A 204 -1.21 13.29 -10.24
CA LYS A 204 -0.11 13.14 -9.28
C LYS A 204 0.16 14.45 -8.56
N ILE A 205 0.24 14.39 -7.24
CA ILE A 205 0.71 15.48 -6.37
C ILE A 205 2.01 15.04 -5.67
N SER A 206 2.72 15.99 -5.07
CA SER A 206 3.92 15.61 -4.32
C SER A 206 3.57 14.76 -3.09
N PRO A 207 4.43 13.82 -2.69
CA PRO A 207 4.21 13.04 -1.47
C PRO A 207 4.02 13.91 -0.23
N GLU A 208 4.73 15.04 -0.13
CA GLU A 208 4.60 15.99 0.99
C GLU A 208 3.18 16.55 1.06
N PHE A 209 2.62 16.96 -0.09
CA PHE A 209 1.27 17.51 -0.14
C PHE A 209 0.23 16.42 0.15
N TYR A 210 0.37 15.23 -0.45
CA TYR A 210 -0.50 14.09 -0.18
C TYR A 210 -0.58 13.75 1.30
N TRP A 211 0.58 13.61 1.95
CA TRP A 211 0.65 13.20 3.36
C TRP A 211 0.27 14.33 4.32
N LYS A 212 0.46 15.60 3.93
CA LYS A 212 -0.04 16.76 4.67
C LYS A 212 -1.57 16.76 4.73
N GLU A 213 -2.25 16.59 3.59
CA GLU A 213 -3.71 16.47 3.55
C GLU A 213 -4.21 15.25 4.30
N ARG A 214 -3.55 14.09 4.11
CA ARG A 214 -3.91 12.85 4.78
C ARG A 214 -3.92 12.98 6.31
N LYS A 215 -2.99 13.73 6.88
CA LYS A 215 -2.93 13.99 8.33
C LYS A 215 -4.10 14.82 8.86
N GLN A 216 -4.78 15.55 7.98
CA GLN A 216 -5.91 16.41 8.34
C GLN A 216 -7.26 15.68 8.24
N LEU A 217 -7.28 14.44 7.70
CA LEU A 217 -8.49 13.65 7.62
C LEU A 217 -9.01 13.32 9.02
N ILE A 218 -10.33 13.48 9.20
CA ILE A 218 -11.02 13.04 10.40
C ILE A 218 -11.21 11.53 10.27
N TRP A 219 -10.55 10.80 11.15
CA TRP A 219 -10.71 9.33 11.24
C TRP A 219 -11.85 9.00 12.19
N ASN A 220 -12.88 8.33 11.68
CA ASN A 220 -14.01 7.82 12.46
C ASN A 220 -13.68 6.47 13.10
#